data_feaa8e71bf6e26db0cb6b13d9d8b429f
#
_entry.id   feaa8e71bf6e26db0cb6b13d9d8b429f
#
_cell.length_a   1.000
_cell.length_b   1.000
_cell.length_c   1.000
_cell.angle_alpha   90.00
_cell.angle_beta   90.00
_cell.angle_gamma   90.00
#
_symmetry.space_group_name_H-M   'P 1'
#
loop_
_entity.id
_entity.type
_entity.pdbx_description
1 polymer ?
#
loop_
_entity_poly.entity_id
_entity_poly.type
_entity_poly.pdbx_seq_one_letter_code
_entity_poly.pdbx_strand_id
1 'polypeptide(L)' 'MKTINAIIERTKDGTYNVYCTEEFFSGVGDTVGAAKEDLFQQMKLYKETAISEGFKYPAFLDEEFSIRFA' A
#
# COMPACT_ATOMS: atom_id res chain seq x y z
N MET A 1 8.62 7.91 13.69
CA MET A 1 7.63 7.21 12.86
C MET A 1 7.86 7.55 11.38
N LYS A 2 7.86 6.56 10.53
CA LYS A 2 8.05 6.76 9.10
C LYS A 2 6.76 7.21 8.44
N THR A 3 6.84 8.16 7.52
CA THR A 3 5.71 8.60 6.70
C THR A 3 5.93 8.13 5.26
N ILE A 4 4.95 7.42 4.73
CA ILE A 4 4.94 6.94 3.36
C ILE A 4 3.99 7.83 2.57
N ASN A 5 4.45 8.34 1.44
CA ASN A 5 3.59 9.17 0.58
C ASN A 5 2.91 8.29 -0.46
N ALA A 6 1.62 8.52 -0.67
CA ALA A 6 0.84 7.79 -1.65
C ALA A 6 -0.04 8.75 -2.44
N ILE A 7 -0.30 8.39 -3.68
CA ILE A 7 -1.13 9.18 -4.60
C ILE A 7 -2.41 8.41 -4.88
N ILE A 8 -3.53 9.14 -4.88
CA ILE A 8 -4.84 8.59 -5.21
C ILE A 8 -5.21 9.07 -6.61
N GLU A 9 -5.53 8.14 -7.50
CA GLU A 9 -5.96 8.45 -8.85
C GLU A 9 -7.28 7.77 -9.15
N ARG A 10 -8.17 8.48 -9.85
CA ARG A 10 -9.39 7.90 -10.37
C ARG A 10 -9.13 7.43 -11.80
N THR A 11 -9.50 6.20 -12.10
CA THR A 11 -9.34 5.64 -13.44
C THR A 11 -10.55 5.99 -14.32
N LYS A 12 -10.43 5.74 -15.62
CA LYS A 12 -11.49 6.03 -16.60
C LYS A 12 -12.75 5.21 -16.35
N ASP A 13 -12.62 4.03 -15.79
CA ASP A 13 -13.76 3.15 -15.53
C ASP A 13 -14.43 3.42 -14.18
N GLY A 14 -13.97 4.45 -13.46
CA GLY A 14 -14.57 4.86 -12.21
C GLY A 14 -14.02 4.19 -10.96
N THR A 15 -12.98 3.36 -11.09
CA THR A 15 -12.30 2.81 -9.93
C THR A 15 -11.22 3.77 -9.45
N TYR A 16 -10.62 3.47 -8.29
CA TYR A 16 -9.55 4.28 -7.72
C TYR A 16 -8.31 3.44 -7.54
N ASN A 17 -7.16 4.02 -7.86
CA ASN A 17 -5.85 3.45 -7.58
C ASN A 17 -5.16 4.29 -6.54
N VAL A 18 -4.50 3.62 -5.60
CA VAL A 18 -3.64 4.27 -4.62
C VAL A 18 -2.27 3.63 -4.75
N TYR A 19 -1.23 4.43 -4.92
CA TYR A 19 0.11 3.87 -5.03
C TYR A 19 1.11 4.71 -4.27
N CYS A 20 2.09 4.03 -3.70
CA CYS A 20 3.18 4.68 -2.97
C CYS A 20 4.17 5.27 -3.96
N THR A 21 4.70 6.46 -3.65
CA THR A 21 5.66 7.12 -4.55
C THR A 21 7.06 6.57 -4.41
N GLU A 22 7.41 6.06 -3.25
CA GLU A 22 8.77 5.60 -2.94
C GLU A 22 8.85 4.10 -2.70
N GLU A 23 7.71 3.45 -2.55
CA GLU A 23 7.61 2.02 -2.34
C GLU A 23 6.78 1.42 -3.48
N PHE A 24 6.91 0.11 -3.69
CA PHE A 24 6.24 -0.53 -4.82
C PHE A 24 4.79 -0.98 -4.54
N PHE A 25 4.27 -0.67 -3.36
CA PHE A 25 2.92 -1.10 -2.98
C PHE A 25 1.86 -0.23 -3.61
N SER A 26 0.75 -0.87 -3.99
CA SER A 26 -0.41 -0.18 -4.54
C SER A 26 -1.68 -0.92 -4.13
N GLY A 27 -2.80 -0.23 -4.28
CA GLY A 27 -4.12 -0.80 -4.02
C GLY A 27 -5.13 -0.26 -5.01
N VAL A 28 -6.23 -0.96 -5.19
CA VAL A 28 -7.31 -0.59 -6.10
C VAL A 28 -8.65 -0.93 -5.47
N GLY A 29 -9.65 -0.11 -5.77
CA GLY A 29 -10.99 -0.34 -5.27
C GLY A 29 -12.02 0.54 -5.95
N ASP A 30 -13.30 0.26 -5.72
CA ASP A 30 -14.40 1.02 -6.30
C ASP A 30 -14.61 2.36 -5.59
N THR A 31 -14.03 2.53 -4.42
CA THR A 31 -14.06 3.77 -3.65
C THR A 31 -12.66 4.09 -3.17
N VAL A 32 -12.44 5.34 -2.75
CA VAL A 32 -11.17 5.74 -2.15
C VAL A 32 -10.87 4.90 -0.91
N GLY A 33 -11.86 4.69 -0.05
CA GLY A 33 -11.69 3.87 1.15
C GLY A 33 -11.30 2.44 0.83
N ALA A 34 -11.95 1.82 -0.15
CA ALA A 34 -11.64 0.46 -0.56
C ALA A 34 -10.23 0.35 -1.15
N ALA A 35 -9.81 1.34 -1.93
CA ALA A 35 -8.46 1.37 -2.50
C ALA A 35 -7.39 1.49 -1.42
N LYS A 36 -7.62 2.35 -0.42
CA LYS A 36 -6.71 2.49 0.72
C LYS A 36 -6.60 1.20 1.51
N GLU A 37 -7.75 0.56 1.75
CA GLU A 37 -7.78 -0.71 2.47
C GLU A 37 -7.03 -1.80 1.73
N ASP A 38 -7.19 -1.85 0.40
CA ASP A 38 -6.47 -2.80 -0.43
C ASP A 38 -4.96 -2.57 -0.35
N LEU A 39 -4.52 -1.32 -0.33
CA LEU A 39 -3.10 -0.99 -0.17
C LEU A 39 -2.54 -1.62 1.11
N PHE A 40 -3.24 -1.46 2.24
CA PHE A 40 -2.80 -2.05 3.50
C PHE A 40 -2.79 -3.57 3.44
N GLN A 41 -3.77 -4.17 2.78
CA GLN A 41 -3.81 -5.61 2.60
C GLN A 41 -2.64 -6.11 1.76
N GLN A 42 -2.27 -5.39 0.71
CA GLN A 42 -1.12 -5.76 -0.11
C GLN A 42 0.18 -5.71 0.69
N MET A 43 0.34 -4.70 1.53
CA MET A 43 1.50 -4.60 2.41
C MET A 43 1.57 -5.78 3.38
N LYS A 44 0.45 -6.12 3.99
CA LYS A 44 0.36 -7.23 4.93
C LYS A 44 0.66 -8.57 4.26
N LEU A 45 0.06 -8.81 3.10
CA LEU A 45 0.27 -10.04 2.34
C LEU A 45 1.73 -10.19 1.92
N TYR A 46 2.34 -9.09 1.48
CA TYR A 46 3.75 -9.13 1.07
C TYR A 46 4.65 -9.52 2.24
N LYS A 47 4.43 -8.91 3.41
CA LYS A 47 5.22 -9.23 4.59
C LYS A 47 5.05 -10.69 5.00
N GLU A 48 3.80 -11.18 5.04
CA GLU A 48 3.51 -12.56 5.41
C GLU A 48 4.15 -13.54 4.43
N THR A 49 4.06 -13.25 3.13
CA THR A 49 4.67 -14.09 2.09
C THR A 49 6.20 -14.08 2.20
N ALA A 50 6.79 -12.92 2.46
CA ALA A 50 8.23 -12.79 2.61
C ALA A 50 8.73 -13.62 3.79
N ILE A 51 8.03 -13.57 4.91
CA ILE A 51 8.38 -14.36 6.09
C ILE A 51 8.26 -15.85 5.78
N SER A 52 7.17 -16.25 5.15
CA SER A 52 6.92 -17.65 4.80
C SER A 52 7.93 -18.21 3.79
N GLU A 53 8.29 -17.38 2.79
CA GLU A 53 9.19 -17.81 1.70
C GLU A 53 10.66 -17.50 1.98
N GLY A 54 10.96 -16.76 3.03
CA GLY A 54 12.33 -16.48 3.42
C GLY A 54 13.04 -15.42 2.60
N PHE A 55 12.30 -14.45 2.04
CA PHE A 55 12.95 -13.33 1.36
C PHE A 55 12.76 -12.02 2.13
N LYS A 56 13.54 -11.01 1.74
CA LYS A 56 13.55 -9.73 2.43
C LYS A 56 12.34 -8.87 2.07
N TYR A 57 11.90 -8.07 3.01
CA TYR A 57 10.85 -7.08 2.80
C TYR A 57 11.29 -5.74 3.42
N PRO A 58 10.66 -4.62 3.02
CA PRO A 58 11.05 -3.32 3.56
C PRO A 58 10.89 -3.24 5.08
N ALA A 59 11.90 -2.72 5.74
CA ALA A 59 11.95 -2.67 7.20
C ALA A 59 10.80 -1.87 7.81
N PHE A 60 10.25 -0.88 7.10
CA PHE A 60 9.16 -0.06 7.64
C PHE A 60 7.91 -0.88 7.96
N LEU A 61 7.75 -2.05 7.34
CA LEU A 61 6.61 -2.93 7.62
C LEU A 61 6.64 -3.51 9.03
N ASP A 62 7.79 -3.48 9.69
CA ASP A 62 7.97 -3.91 11.08
C ASP A 62 7.89 -2.75 12.07
N GLU A 63 7.74 -1.53 11.58
CA GLU A 63 7.74 -0.31 12.39
C GLU A 63 6.37 0.34 12.36
N GLU A 64 6.17 1.29 13.25
CA GLU A 64 5.01 2.16 13.13
C GLU A 64 5.22 3.09 11.94
N PHE A 65 4.23 3.18 11.07
CA PHE A 65 4.28 4.10 9.95
C PHE A 65 2.89 4.67 9.70
N SER A 66 2.87 5.82 9.03
CA SER A 66 1.62 6.41 8.58
C SER A 66 1.72 6.63 7.07
N ILE A 67 0.57 6.70 6.40
CA ILE A 67 0.52 6.98 4.98
C ILE A 67 -0.14 8.34 4.78
N ARG A 68 0.56 9.19 4.02
CA ARG A 68 0.06 10.50 3.64
C ARG A 68 -0.49 10.40 2.23
N PHE A 69 -1.81 10.53 2.11
CA PHE A 69 -2.48 10.44 0.81
C PHE A 69 -2.61 11.82 0.17
N ALA A 70 -2.36 11.88 -1.11
CA ALA A 70 -2.49 13.12 -1.89
C ALA A 70 -3.43 12.96 -3.07
#